data_02267d70e0d55b3b841382a1b19f8181
#
_entry.id   02267d70e0d55b3b841382a1b19f8181
#
_cell.length_a   1.000
_cell.length_b   1.000
_cell.length_c   1.000
_cell.angle_alpha   90.00
_cell.angle_beta   90.00
_cell.angle_gamma   90.00
#
_symmetry.space_group_name_H-M   'P 1'
#
loop_
_entity.id
_entity.type
_entity.pdbx_description
1 polymer ?
#
loop_
_entity_poly.entity_id
_entity_poly.type
_entity_poly.pdbx_seq_one_letter_code
_entity_poly.pdbx_strand_id
1 'polypeptide(L)'
;MQDLTELAAAEDWANILRPASQLESCTVDGKVYCVPVNLHSAQWMWTNRKVFTDLGMEPPKNIDELIAAAPKLVEAGIQPLSMAQGWPVGLMVNDVLVAQAGVENFVKVYKDRDLAIAGGPEFGKIFETLANIRQYTPADKMVPQWNEAVGLVIQGKAAANIMGDWAGGEFAVANMVAGTDYDCLPGLGVTPVLNTGGDVFYFPKSADPAVTEAQLKMASTLVTKEVQVAFNLKKGSLPMRADVDLSAANDCMKKGLEILDGSTAVFPNDIQMIDRDSLNQINDLFTEFMANPDMAAADAQAKFVSIIEAAPK
;
A
#
# COMPACT_ATOMS: atom_id res chain seq x y z
N MET A 1 26.52 7.24 -5.44
CA MET A 1 26.18 6.22 -4.45
C MET A 1 27.32 5.23 -4.34
N GLN A 2 27.47 4.56 -3.18
CA GLN A 2 28.42 3.46 -2.99
C GLN A 2 28.00 2.27 -3.87
N ASP A 3 28.97 1.65 -4.55
CA ASP A 3 28.74 0.44 -5.33
C ASP A 3 28.77 -0.78 -4.38
N LEU A 4 27.71 -1.57 -4.39
CA LEU A 4 27.52 -2.74 -3.53
C LEU A 4 27.60 -4.05 -4.33
N THR A 5 27.98 -4.01 -5.61
CA THR A 5 27.91 -5.14 -6.55
C THR A 5 28.73 -6.34 -6.06
N GLU A 6 29.96 -6.10 -5.59
CA GLU A 6 30.82 -7.18 -5.09
C GLU A 6 30.25 -7.82 -3.82
N LEU A 7 29.70 -7.02 -2.91
CA LEU A 7 29.04 -7.51 -1.70
C LEU A 7 27.78 -8.33 -2.05
N ALA A 8 26.93 -7.79 -2.92
CA ALA A 8 25.71 -8.46 -3.36
C ALA A 8 25.99 -9.82 -4.03
N ALA A 9 27.07 -9.89 -4.82
CA ALA A 9 27.51 -11.14 -5.45
C ALA A 9 28.08 -12.11 -4.42
N ALA A 10 28.93 -11.64 -3.48
CA ALA A 10 29.55 -12.48 -2.45
C ALA A 10 28.53 -13.10 -1.49
N GLU A 11 27.42 -12.40 -1.21
CA GLU A 11 26.36 -12.84 -0.30
C GLU A 11 25.14 -13.41 -1.04
N ASP A 12 25.24 -13.58 -2.35
CA ASP A 12 24.20 -14.20 -3.19
C ASP A 12 22.82 -13.53 -3.12
N TRP A 13 22.79 -12.18 -3.07
CA TRP A 13 21.55 -11.41 -2.92
C TRP A 13 20.52 -11.75 -3.99
N ALA A 14 20.95 -12.05 -5.22
CA ALA A 14 20.05 -12.40 -6.32
C ALA A 14 19.21 -13.66 -6.06
N ASN A 15 19.70 -14.59 -5.25
CA ASN A 15 19.01 -15.84 -4.93
C ASN A 15 18.28 -15.80 -3.58
N ILE A 16 18.76 -14.97 -2.64
CA ILE A 16 18.19 -14.92 -1.28
C ILE A 16 17.10 -13.88 -1.12
N LEU A 17 17.06 -12.82 -1.98
CA LEU A 17 16.07 -11.75 -1.92
C LEU A 17 14.94 -11.97 -2.94
N ARG A 18 13.71 -11.75 -2.51
CA ARG A 18 12.50 -11.90 -3.34
C ARG A 18 11.48 -10.78 -3.10
N PRO A 19 10.69 -10.38 -4.10
CA PRO A 19 10.81 -10.75 -5.51
C PRO A 19 12.07 -10.13 -6.15
N ALA A 20 12.56 -10.70 -7.25
CA ALA A 20 13.76 -10.23 -7.95
C ALA A 20 13.69 -8.76 -8.34
N SER A 21 12.49 -8.26 -8.65
CA SER A 21 12.23 -6.85 -9.01
C SER A 21 12.71 -5.85 -7.95
N GLN A 22 12.82 -6.24 -6.67
CA GLN A 22 13.32 -5.36 -5.62
C GLN A 22 14.84 -5.14 -5.73
N LEU A 23 15.61 -6.18 -6.03
CA LEU A 23 17.05 -6.04 -6.29
C LEU A 23 17.29 -5.37 -7.66
N GLU A 24 16.45 -5.66 -8.66
CA GLU A 24 16.50 -5.01 -9.97
C GLU A 24 16.30 -3.50 -9.83
N SER A 25 15.40 -3.02 -8.97
CA SER A 25 15.19 -1.60 -8.69
C SER A 25 16.41 -0.90 -8.06
N CYS A 26 17.28 -1.66 -7.40
CA CYS A 26 18.57 -1.21 -6.86
C CYS A 26 19.73 -1.28 -7.87
N THR A 27 19.47 -1.80 -9.09
CA THR A 27 20.52 -2.10 -10.07
C THR A 27 20.45 -1.11 -11.25
N VAL A 28 21.55 -0.44 -11.54
CA VAL A 28 21.72 0.49 -12.67
C VAL A 28 22.96 0.08 -13.44
N ASP A 29 22.85 -0.14 -14.76
CA ASP A 29 23.95 -0.56 -15.63
C ASP A 29 24.70 -1.80 -15.09
N GLY A 30 23.97 -2.77 -14.53
CA GLY A 30 24.52 -4.00 -13.97
C GLY A 30 25.22 -3.85 -12.61
N LYS A 31 25.10 -2.68 -11.95
CA LYS A 31 25.68 -2.40 -10.65
C LYS A 31 24.62 -2.16 -9.60
N VAL A 32 24.81 -2.75 -8.43
CA VAL A 32 23.91 -2.60 -7.27
C VAL A 32 24.28 -1.39 -6.45
N TYR A 33 23.35 -0.49 -6.22
CA TYR A 33 23.56 0.79 -5.50
C TYR A 33 22.71 0.97 -4.24
N CYS A 34 21.81 0.03 -3.94
CA CYS A 34 21.03 0.06 -2.70
C CYS A 34 20.78 -1.34 -2.14
N VAL A 35 20.37 -1.37 -0.87
CA VAL A 35 19.94 -2.57 -0.16
C VAL A 35 18.44 -2.50 0.03
N PRO A 36 17.64 -3.36 -0.60
CA PRO A 36 16.23 -3.49 -0.26
C PRO A 36 16.08 -4.21 1.09
N VAL A 37 15.20 -3.69 1.96
CA VAL A 37 15.10 -4.21 3.35
C VAL A 37 13.74 -4.81 3.68
N ASN A 38 12.72 -4.49 2.90
CA ASN A 38 11.38 -5.01 3.07
C ASN A 38 10.59 -5.00 1.78
N LEU A 39 9.44 -5.65 1.81
CA LEU A 39 8.39 -5.50 0.83
C LEU A 39 7.21 -4.83 1.52
N HIS A 40 6.79 -3.67 1.00
CA HIS A 40 5.57 -2.99 1.38
C HIS A 40 4.46 -3.23 0.37
N SER A 41 3.23 -3.27 0.88
CA SER A 41 2.01 -3.30 0.09
C SER A 41 1.05 -2.22 0.57
N ALA A 42 0.48 -1.46 -0.37
CA ALA A 42 -0.44 -0.38 -0.06
C ALA A 42 -1.89 -0.85 0.19
N GLN A 43 -2.29 -1.95 -0.43
CA GLN A 43 -3.68 -2.34 -0.67
C GLN A 43 -4.34 -3.02 0.54
N TRP A 44 -4.40 -2.34 1.69
CA TRP A 44 -5.02 -2.89 2.90
C TRP A 44 -6.15 -2.01 3.43
N MET A 45 -7.23 -2.65 3.87
CA MET A 45 -8.24 -2.03 4.73
C MET A 45 -8.09 -2.55 6.15
N TRP A 46 -7.96 -1.64 7.11
CA TRP A 46 -7.81 -1.88 8.54
C TRP A 46 -9.10 -1.52 9.24
N THR A 47 -9.67 -2.43 10.04
CA THR A 47 -10.95 -2.20 10.71
C THR A 47 -10.85 -2.48 12.21
N ASN A 48 -11.53 -1.71 13.04
CA ASN A 48 -11.62 -1.96 14.46
C ASN A 48 -12.82 -2.85 14.75
N ARG A 49 -12.59 -4.11 15.16
CA ARG A 49 -13.65 -5.11 15.40
C ARG A 49 -14.63 -4.65 16.48
N LYS A 50 -14.11 -4.04 17.56
CA LYS A 50 -14.94 -3.59 18.68
C LYS A 50 -15.97 -2.55 18.28
N VAL A 51 -15.65 -1.65 17.35
CA VAL A 51 -16.59 -0.65 16.83
C VAL A 51 -17.84 -1.31 16.26
N PHE A 52 -17.67 -2.37 15.49
CA PHE A 52 -18.80 -3.09 14.87
C PHE A 52 -19.55 -3.92 15.90
N THR A 53 -18.86 -4.68 16.74
CA THR A 53 -19.50 -5.55 17.76
C THR A 53 -20.28 -4.76 18.81
N ASP A 54 -19.80 -3.58 19.22
CA ASP A 54 -20.51 -2.71 20.16
C ASP A 54 -21.85 -2.19 19.57
N LEU A 55 -21.95 -2.09 18.25
CA LEU A 55 -23.16 -1.71 17.52
C LEU A 55 -24.03 -2.92 17.11
N GLY A 56 -23.65 -4.14 17.53
CA GLY A 56 -24.34 -5.36 17.14
C GLY A 56 -24.24 -5.65 15.64
N MET A 57 -23.09 -5.33 15.04
CA MET A 57 -22.75 -5.63 13.65
C MET A 57 -21.57 -6.59 13.58
N GLU A 58 -21.53 -7.40 12.52
CA GLU A 58 -20.32 -8.14 12.18
C GLU A 58 -19.28 -7.17 11.55
N PRO A 59 -17.98 -7.33 11.84
CA PRO A 59 -16.92 -6.60 11.14
C PRO A 59 -17.00 -6.84 9.62
N PRO A 60 -16.84 -5.80 8.79
CA PRO A 60 -16.93 -5.94 7.34
C PRO A 60 -15.79 -6.81 6.80
N LYS A 61 -16.10 -7.62 5.78
CA LYS A 61 -15.15 -8.49 5.10
C LYS A 61 -14.55 -7.86 3.85
N ASN A 62 -15.14 -6.77 3.38
CA ASN A 62 -14.71 -6.02 2.20
C ASN A 62 -15.20 -4.57 2.27
N ILE A 63 -14.74 -3.77 1.30
CA ILE A 63 -15.08 -2.34 1.23
C ILE A 63 -16.58 -2.09 1.01
N ASP A 64 -17.27 -2.97 0.28
CA ASP A 64 -18.70 -2.79 -0.01
C ASP A 64 -19.54 -2.99 1.27
N GLU A 65 -19.15 -3.96 2.11
CA GLU A 65 -19.79 -4.17 3.41
C GLU A 65 -19.53 -3.00 4.37
N LEU A 66 -18.34 -2.39 4.32
CA LEU A 66 -18.05 -1.16 5.08
C LEU A 66 -18.95 -0.01 4.63
N ILE A 67 -19.09 0.20 3.32
CA ILE A 67 -19.97 1.24 2.75
C ILE A 67 -21.42 0.98 3.17
N ALA A 68 -21.87 -0.25 3.13
CA ALA A 68 -23.23 -0.62 3.58
C ALA A 68 -23.46 -0.38 5.08
N ALA A 69 -22.41 -0.53 5.91
CA ALA A 69 -22.48 -0.25 7.35
C ALA A 69 -22.39 1.24 7.69
N ALA A 70 -21.89 2.07 6.77
CA ALA A 70 -21.54 3.46 7.03
C ALA A 70 -22.71 4.32 7.59
N PRO A 71 -23.98 4.23 7.12
CA PRO A 71 -25.07 5.00 7.70
C PRO A 71 -25.26 4.76 9.20
N LYS A 72 -25.16 3.49 9.64
CA LYS A 72 -25.30 3.11 11.06
C LYS A 72 -24.11 3.59 11.91
N LEU A 73 -22.91 3.58 11.34
CA LEU A 73 -21.73 4.15 11.98
C LEU A 73 -21.87 5.65 12.19
N VAL A 74 -22.33 6.39 11.17
CA VAL A 74 -22.58 7.83 11.24
C VAL A 74 -23.64 8.15 12.29
N GLU A 75 -24.74 7.40 12.35
CA GLU A 75 -25.79 7.54 13.38
C GLU A 75 -25.23 7.36 14.79
N ALA A 76 -24.28 6.45 14.95
CA ALA A 76 -23.57 6.21 16.23
C ALA A 76 -22.48 7.26 16.53
N GLY A 77 -22.27 8.26 15.66
CA GLY A 77 -21.21 9.27 15.81
C GLY A 77 -19.81 8.78 15.50
N ILE A 78 -19.67 7.63 14.81
CA ILE A 78 -18.41 7.03 14.42
C ILE A 78 -18.12 7.35 12.95
N GLN A 79 -16.92 7.80 12.63
CA GLN A 79 -16.49 8.01 11.26
C GLN A 79 -16.32 6.64 10.55
N PRO A 80 -17.03 6.38 9.44
CA PRO A 80 -16.92 5.10 8.75
C PRO A 80 -15.49 4.79 8.25
N LEU A 81 -14.85 5.79 7.62
CA LEU A 81 -13.51 5.68 7.07
C LEU A 81 -12.68 6.91 7.45
N SER A 82 -11.60 6.72 8.20
CA SER A 82 -10.65 7.80 8.49
C SER A 82 -9.71 8.00 7.30
N MET A 83 -9.31 9.25 7.07
CA MET A 83 -8.42 9.63 5.97
C MET A 83 -7.46 10.73 6.41
N ALA A 84 -6.26 10.70 5.87
CA ALA A 84 -5.30 11.81 5.98
C ALA A 84 -5.24 12.59 4.66
N GLN A 85 -4.76 13.84 4.77
CA GLN A 85 -4.56 14.73 3.63
C GLN A 85 -3.35 14.31 2.79
N GLY A 86 -3.32 14.75 1.53
CA GLY A 86 -2.20 14.56 0.63
C GLY A 86 -2.12 13.16 0.04
N TRP A 87 -0.93 12.56 0.00
CA TRP A 87 -0.68 11.29 -0.69
C TRP A 87 -1.59 10.11 -0.28
N PRO A 88 -2.12 10.01 0.97
CA PRO A 88 -3.04 8.91 1.32
C PRO A 88 -4.33 8.89 0.53
N VAL A 89 -4.77 10.04 0.01
CA VAL A 89 -5.96 10.11 -0.85
C VAL A 89 -5.73 9.37 -2.16
N GLY A 90 -4.62 9.67 -2.84
CA GLY A 90 -4.24 8.98 -4.08
C GLY A 90 -4.02 7.48 -3.87
N LEU A 91 -3.36 7.10 -2.76
CA LEU A 91 -3.19 5.70 -2.38
C LEU A 91 -4.54 4.99 -2.24
N MET A 92 -5.47 5.54 -1.45
CA MET A 92 -6.79 4.95 -1.25
C MET A 92 -7.56 4.78 -2.56
N VAL A 93 -7.53 5.78 -3.45
CA VAL A 93 -8.22 5.70 -4.74
C VAL A 93 -7.61 4.60 -5.62
N ASN A 94 -6.28 4.53 -5.70
CA ASN A 94 -5.60 3.45 -6.43
C ASN A 94 -5.90 2.07 -5.84
N ASP A 95 -6.01 1.96 -4.50
CA ASP A 95 -6.35 0.70 -3.84
C ASP A 95 -7.78 0.25 -4.19
N VAL A 96 -8.74 1.18 -4.25
CA VAL A 96 -10.10 0.89 -4.71
C VAL A 96 -10.12 0.49 -6.19
N LEU A 97 -9.33 1.20 -7.04
CA LEU A 97 -9.22 0.87 -8.46
C LEU A 97 -8.70 -0.56 -8.65
N VAL A 98 -7.57 -0.92 -8.04
CA VAL A 98 -6.99 -2.26 -8.22
C VAL A 98 -7.87 -3.35 -7.60
N ALA A 99 -8.49 -3.09 -6.45
CA ALA A 99 -9.35 -4.05 -5.78
C ALA A 99 -10.58 -4.42 -6.63
N GLN A 100 -11.22 -3.43 -7.25
CA GLN A 100 -12.45 -3.64 -8.02
C GLN A 100 -12.22 -3.93 -9.51
N ALA A 101 -11.19 -3.35 -10.15
CA ALA A 101 -10.85 -3.65 -11.54
C ALA A 101 -10.08 -4.98 -11.70
N GLY A 102 -9.41 -5.42 -10.65
CA GLY A 102 -8.44 -6.51 -10.69
C GLY A 102 -7.08 -6.06 -11.25
N VAL A 103 -6.03 -6.82 -10.90
CA VAL A 103 -4.64 -6.51 -11.28
C VAL A 103 -4.46 -6.38 -12.79
N GLU A 104 -5.06 -7.30 -13.56
CA GLU A 104 -4.90 -7.32 -15.02
C GLU A 104 -5.39 -6.01 -15.67
N ASN A 105 -6.62 -5.58 -15.35
CA ASN A 105 -7.20 -4.36 -15.90
C ASN A 105 -6.46 -3.11 -15.39
N PHE A 106 -6.09 -3.09 -14.11
CA PHE A 106 -5.30 -2.00 -13.55
C PHE A 106 -3.95 -1.85 -14.29
N VAL A 107 -3.22 -2.94 -14.50
CA VAL A 107 -1.94 -2.93 -15.24
C VAL A 107 -2.14 -2.50 -16.70
N LYS A 108 -3.17 -3.00 -17.40
CA LYS A 108 -3.48 -2.58 -18.77
C LYS A 108 -3.73 -1.08 -18.87
N VAL A 109 -4.46 -0.49 -17.92
CA VAL A 109 -4.72 0.95 -17.91
C VAL A 109 -3.45 1.74 -17.62
N TYR A 110 -2.71 1.40 -16.56
CA TYR A 110 -1.55 2.18 -16.13
C TYR A 110 -0.30 1.93 -16.98
N LYS A 111 -0.06 0.71 -17.44
CA LYS A 111 1.13 0.35 -18.23
C LYS A 111 0.89 0.44 -19.73
N ASP A 112 -0.24 -0.12 -20.21
CA ASP A 112 -0.50 -0.26 -21.65
C ASP A 112 -1.34 0.89 -22.21
N ARG A 113 -1.86 1.79 -21.34
CA ARG A 113 -2.74 2.91 -21.72
C ARG A 113 -4.01 2.44 -22.41
N ASP A 114 -4.64 1.37 -21.88
CA ASP A 114 -5.89 0.84 -22.45
C ASP A 114 -7.07 1.78 -22.13
N LEU A 115 -7.39 2.65 -23.08
CA LEU A 115 -8.47 3.63 -22.94
C LEU A 115 -9.87 2.99 -22.98
N ALA A 116 -10.00 1.82 -23.63
CA ALA A 116 -11.29 1.12 -23.68
C ALA A 116 -11.66 0.57 -22.29
N ILE A 117 -10.67 0.09 -21.53
CA ILE A 117 -10.86 -0.33 -20.14
C ILE A 117 -11.07 0.90 -19.24
N ALA A 118 -10.18 1.90 -19.33
CA ALA A 118 -10.26 3.10 -18.49
C ALA A 118 -11.58 3.86 -18.63
N GLY A 119 -12.10 3.97 -19.85
CA GLY A 119 -13.39 4.61 -20.18
C GLY A 119 -14.59 3.66 -20.11
N GLY A 120 -14.36 2.39 -19.82
CA GLY A 120 -15.40 1.37 -19.80
C GLY A 120 -16.35 1.46 -18.59
N PRO A 121 -17.51 0.77 -18.66
CA PRO A 121 -18.53 0.84 -17.62
C PRO A 121 -18.07 0.25 -16.27
N GLU A 122 -17.10 -0.67 -16.26
CA GLU A 122 -16.53 -1.23 -15.03
C GLU A 122 -15.77 -0.16 -14.25
N PHE A 123 -14.89 0.60 -14.91
CA PHE A 123 -14.22 1.74 -14.29
C PHE A 123 -15.21 2.84 -13.88
N GLY A 124 -16.28 3.06 -14.66
CA GLY A 124 -17.37 3.97 -14.28
C GLY A 124 -17.97 3.61 -12.92
N LYS A 125 -18.28 2.33 -12.68
CA LYS A 125 -18.79 1.86 -11.38
C LYS A 125 -17.78 2.07 -10.24
N ILE A 126 -16.48 1.96 -10.52
CA ILE A 126 -15.46 2.22 -9.51
C ILE A 126 -15.46 3.70 -9.11
N PHE A 127 -15.58 4.62 -10.07
CA PHE A 127 -15.73 6.05 -9.77
C PHE A 127 -17.04 6.36 -9.01
N GLU A 128 -18.12 5.62 -9.25
CA GLU A 128 -19.35 5.69 -8.44
C GLU A 128 -19.10 5.21 -7.00
N THR A 129 -18.35 4.12 -6.82
CA THR A 129 -17.94 3.64 -5.49
C THR A 129 -17.11 4.70 -4.75
N LEU A 130 -16.16 5.33 -5.43
CA LEU A 130 -15.36 6.42 -4.87
C LEU A 130 -16.22 7.64 -4.50
N ALA A 131 -17.23 7.99 -5.31
CA ALA A 131 -18.20 9.03 -4.98
C ALA A 131 -19.02 8.69 -3.71
N ASN A 132 -19.32 7.41 -3.48
CA ASN A 132 -19.94 6.96 -2.24
C ASN A 132 -18.96 7.04 -1.04
N ILE A 133 -17.72 6.59 -1.19
CA ILE A 133 -16.70 6.68 -0.14
C ILE A 133 -16.46 8.12 0.28
N ARG A 134 -16.41 9.07 -0.66
CA ARG A 134 -16.20 10.49 -0.44
C ARG A 134 -17.20 11.11 0.57
N GLN A 135 -18.43 10.60 0.63
CA GLN A 135 -19.43 11.08 1.58
C GLN A 135 -19.04 10.79 3.05
N TYR A 136 -18.20 9.78 3.25
CA TYR A 136 -17.76 9.32 4.57
C TYR A 136 -16.35 9.78 4.93
N THR A 137 -15.68 10.48 3.99
CA THR A 137 -14.33 11.04 4.16
C THR A 137 -14.31 12.54 3.83
N PRO A 138 -15.18 13.37 4.44
CA PRO A 138 -15.25 14.79 4.10
C PRO A 138 -13.93 15.48 4.46
N ALA A 139 -13.54 16.47 3.63
CA ALA A 139 -12.24 17.13 3.71
C ALA A 139 -11.97 17.79 5.08
N ASP A 140 -13.01 18.30 5.74
CA ASP A 140 -12.94 18.93 7.07
C ASP A 140 -12.67 17.92 8.21
N LYS A 141 -12.81 16.62 7.96
CA LYS A 141 -12.51 15.54 8.91
C LYS A 141 -11.22 14.80 8.59
N MET A 142 -10.53 15.16 7.50
CA MET A 142 -9.22 14.60 7.19
C MET A 142 -8.18 15.15 8.15
N VAL A 143 -7.33 14.24 8.69
CA VAL A 143 -6.23 14.61 9.58
C VAL A 143 -4.94 14.88 8.78
N PRO A 144 -3.97 15.62 9.36
CA PRO A 144 -2.74 15.97 8.63
C PRO A 144 -1.86 14.77 8.26
N GLN A 145 -1.76 13.75 9.14
CA GLN A 145 -0.82 12.65 8.99
C GLN A 145 -1.52 11.30 8.90
N TRP A 146 -0.94 10.39 8.12
CA TRP A 146 -1.49 9.05 7.90
C TRP A 146 -1.62 8.23 9.21
N ASN A 147 -0.63 8.33 10.10
CA ASN A 147 -0.67 7.63 11.39
C ASN A 147 -1.73 8.19 12.35
N GLU A 148 -2.08 9.48 12.22
CA GLU A 148 -3.21 10.05 12.96
C GLU A 148 -4.54 9.43 12.48
N ALA A 149 -4.69 9.22 11.16
CA ALA A 149 -5.87 8.54 10.61
C ALA A 149 -5.98 7.09 11.12
N VAL A 150 -4.87 6.34 11.16
CA VAL A 150 -4.83 5.00 11.79
C VAL A 150 -5.14 5.10 13.28
N GLY A 151 -4.62 6.11 13.98
CA GLY A 151 -4.89 6.37 15.38
C GLY A 151 -6.37 6.56 15.71
N LEU A 152 -7.16 7.15 14.79
CA LEU A 152 -8.62 7.25 14.96
C LEU A 152 -9.30 5.87 14.97
N VAL A 153 -8.83 4.94 14.14
CA VAL A 153 -9.33 3.55 14.14
C VAL A 153 -8.95 2.84 15.44
N ILE A 154 -7.69 2.95 15.86
CA ILE A 154 -7.20 2.38 17.12
C ILE A 154 -8.05 2.85 18.32
N GLN A 155 -8.41 4.14 18.34
CA GLN A 155 -9.21 4.76 19.38
C GLN A 155 -10.73 4.46 19.28
N GLY A 156 -11.18 3.77 18.24
CA GLY A 156 -12.60 3.53 17.98
C GLY A 156 -13.40 4.77 17.56
N LYS A 157 -12.73 5.87 17.19
CA LYS A 157 -13.36 7.10 16.64
C LYS A 157 -13.69 6.97 15.17
N ALA A 158 -12.97 6.10 14.47
CA ALA A 158 -13.28 5.66 13.12
C ALA A 158 -13.39 4.13 13.08
N ALA A 159 -14.19 3.62 12.15
CA ALA A 159 -14.42 2.19 12.00
C ALA A 159 -13.32 1.52 11.16
N ALA A 160 -12.83 2.22 10.14
CA ALA A 160 -11.83 1.71 9.20
C ALA A 160 -10.85 2.80 8.72
N ASN A 161 -9.73 2.33 8.14
CA ASN A 161 -8.77 3.12 7.38
C ASN A 161 -8.24 2.29 6.21
N ILE A 162 -7.98 2.91 5.05
CA ILE A 162 -7.26 2.31 3.94
C ILE A 162 -5.83 2.86 3.96
N MET A 163 -4.86 1.97 4.15
CA MET A 163 -3.45 2.32 4.30
C MET A 163 -2.60 1.07 4.08
N GLY A 164 -1.35 1.25 3.70
CA GLY A 164 -0.43 0.15 3.52
C GLY A 164 -0.16 -0.67 4.79
N ASP A 165 0.53 -1.78 4.60
CA ASP A 165 0.88 -2.75 5.65
C ASP A 165 1.64 -2.11 6.83
N TRP A 166 2.36 -0.99 6.62
CA TRP A 166 3.02 -0.23 7.69
C TRP A 166 2.07 0.28 8.77
N ALA A 167 0.76 0.39 8.50
CA ALA A 167 -0.24 0.69 9.53
C ALA A 167 -0.28 -0.38 10.62
N GLY A 168 0.08 -1.62 10.30
CA GLY A 168 0.22 -2.71 11.27
C GLY A 168 1.17 -2.39 12.41
N GLY A 169 2.21 -1.57 12.16
CA GLY A 169 3.13 -1.08 13.19
C GLY A 169 2.44 -0.21 14.24
N GLU A 170 1.49 0.64 13.86
CA GLU A 170 0.72 1.49 14.78
C GLU A 170 -0.19 0.65 15.69
N PHE A 171 -0.86 -0.37 15.14
CA PHE A 171 -1.66 -1.32 15.92
C PHE A 171 -0.79 -2.12 16.90
N ALA A 172 0.42 -2.53 16.48
CA ALA A 172 1.36 -3.23 17.34
C ALA A 172 1.85 -2.35 18.51
N VAL A 173 2.14 -1.06 18.27
CA VAL A 173 2.50 -0.08 19.31
C VAL A 173 1.34 0.12 20.29
N ALA A 174 0.10 0.05 19.83
CA ALA A 174 -1.09 0.12 20.65
C ALA A 174 -1.40 -1.21 21.40
N ASN A 175 -0.58 -2.25 21.25
CA ASN A 175 -0.77 -3.60 21.77
C ASN A 175 -2.09 -4.26 21.33
N MET A 176 -2.60 -3.91 20.15
CA MET A 176 -3.77 -4.55 19.58
C MET A 176 -3.39 -5.85 18.84
N VAL A 177 -4.27 -6.83 18.88
CA VAL A 177 -4.05 -8.17 18.32
C VAL A 177 -4.89 -8.36 17.05
N ALA A 178 -4.21 -8.67 15.94
CA ALA A 178 -4.86 -8.97 14.65
C ALA A 178 -5.80 -10.18 14.80
N GLY A 179 -6.99 -10.09 14.18
CA GLY A 179 -8.03 -11.11 14.25
C GLY A 179 -8.84 -11.10 15.55
N THR A 180 -8.41 -10.35 16.58
CA THR A 180 -9.10 -10.18 17.87
C THR A 180 -9.62 -8.76 18.03
N ASP A 181 -8.75 -7.77 17.97
CA ASP A 181 -9.09 -6.36 18.19
C ASP A 181 -9.33 -5.63 16.86
N TYR A 182 -8.65 -6.03 15.81
CA TYR A 182 -8.75 -5.45 14.48
C TYR A 182 -8.62 -6.50 13.38
N ASP A 183 -9.15 -6.18 12.20
CA ASP A 183 -8.91 -6.95 10.98
C ASP A 183 -8.06 -6.15 10.00
N CYS A 184 -7.31 -6.89 9.18
CA CYS A 184 -6.53 -6.41 8.05
C CYS A 184 -6.98 -7.17 6.80
N LEU A 185 -7.46 -6.46 5.81
CA LEU A 185 -8.09 -7.01 4.63
C LEU A 185 -7.28 -6.61 3.38
N PRO A 186 -6.41 -7.51 2.87
CA PRO A 186 -5.63 -7.22 1.67
C PRO A 186 -6.54 -7.06 0.46
N GLY A 187 -6.20 -6.14 -0.45
CA GLY A 187 -7.04 -5.82 -1.60
C GLY A 187 -8.45 -5.39 -1.20
N LEU A 188 -8.56 -4.71 -0.05
CA LEU A 188 -9.83 -4.23 0.54
C LEU A 188 -10.87 -5.34 0.77
N GLY A 189 -10.40 -6.59 0.90
CA GLY A 189 -11.26 -7.78 1.02
C GLY A 189 -11.99 -8.20 -0.26
N VAL A 190 -11.71 -7.54 -1.40
CA VAL A 190 -12.31 -7.86 -2.70
C VAL A 190 -11.36 -8.74 -3.52
N THR A 191 -10.16 -8.24 -3.80
CA THR A 191 -9.14 -8.95 -4.56
C THR A 191 -7.83 -8.90 -3.79
N PRO A 192 -7.46 -9.96 -3.04
CA PRO A 192 -6.21 -9.99 -2.30
C PRO A 192 -5.00 -9.80 -3.23
N VAL A 193 -4.28 -8.69 -3.07
CA VAL A 193 -3.17 -8.29 -3.95
C VAL A 193 -2.04 -7.65 -3.15
N LEU A 194 -0.83 -7.70 -3.70
CA LEU A 194 0.32 -6.95 -3.23
C LEU A 194 0.97 -6.21 -4.40
N ASN A 195 1.23 -4.92 -4.25
CA ASN A 195 2.15 -4.25 -5.15
C ASN A 195 3.61 -4.44 -4.70
N THR A 196 4.53 -4.42 -5.65
CA THR A 196 5.96 -4.55 -5.37
C THR A 196 6.58 -3.19 -5.07
N GLY A 197 6.55 -2.81 -3.83
CA GLY A 197 7.24 -1.63 -3.30
C GLY A 197 8.06 -2.02 -2.07
N GLY A 198 8.85 -1.09 -1.56
CA GLY A 198 9.61 -1.33 -0.33
C GLY A 198 10.60 -0.21 -0.03
N ASP A 199 11.14 -0.27 1.19
CA ASP A 199 12.18 0.64 1.61
C ASP A 199 13.55 0.12 1.16
N VAL A 200 14.44 1.04 0.79
CA VAL A 200 15.81 0.72 0.40
C VAL A 200 16.78 1.67 1.10
N PHE A 201 17.98 1.17 1.37
CA PHE A 201 19.06 1.99 1.92
C PHE A 201 20.10 2.29 0.84
N TYR A 202 20.36 3.58 0.64
CA TYR A 202 21.43 4.10 -0.20
C TYR A 202 22.58 4.59 0.68
N PHE A 203 23.82 4.35 0.24
CA PHE A 203 25.01 4.81 0.93
C PHE A 203 25.73 5.85 0.06
N PRO A 204 25.98 7.07 0.57
CA PRO A 204 26.81 8.05 -0.13
C PRO A 204 28.24 7.52 -0.33
N LYS A 205 28.90 7.85 -1.44
CA LYS A 205 30.34 7.60 -1.57
C LYS A 205 31.11 8.38 -0.51
N SER A 206 32.06 7.75 0.13
CA SER A 206 32.99 8.36 1.07
C SER A 206 34.42 8.24 0.58
N ALA A 207 35.24 9.25 0.85
CA ALA A 207 36.69 9.20 0.67
C ALA A 207 37.40 8.51 1.86
N ASP A 208 36.70 8.31 2.98
CA ASP A 208 37.20 7.64 4.17
C ASP A 208 36.95 6.13 4.06
N PRO A 209 38.01 5.30 4.02
CA PRO A 209 37.87 3.84 3.95
C PRO A 209 37.11 3.23 5.12
N ALA A 210 37.24 3.81 6.34
CA ALA A 210 36.55 3.30 7.52
C ALA A 210 35.02 3.54 7.42
N VAL A 211 34.59 4.65 6.83
CA VAL A 211 33.18 4.90 6.56
C VAL A 211 32.65 3.92 5.51
N THR A 212 33.42 3.69 4.44
CA THR A 212 33.03 2.72 3.40
C THR A 212 32.90 1.30 3.98
N GLU A 213 33.84 0.88 4.82
CA GLU A 213 33.77 -0.44 5.49
C GLU A 213 32.53 -0.54 6.40
N ALA A 214 32.23 0.50 7.16
CA ALA A 214 31.04 0.55 8.01
C ALA A 214 29.73 0.49 7.18
N GLN A 215 29.68 1.17 6.02
CA GLN A 215 28.54 1.12 5.11
C GLN A 215 28.33 -0.30 4.53
N LEU A 216 29.40 -0.95 4.09
CA LEU A 216 29.32 -2.33 3.57
C LEU A 216 28.88 -3.31 4.66
N LYS A 217 29.39 -3.15 5.89
CA LYS A 217 28.96 -3.94 7.04
C LYS A 217 27.48 -3.73 7.37
N MET A 218 27.01 -2.48 7.34
CA MET A 218 25.60 -2.18 7.53
C MET A 218 24.74 -2.81 6.41
N ALA A 219 25.16 -2.70 5.15
CA ALA A 219 24.48 -3.30 4.01
C ALA A 219 24.33 -4.81 4.17
N SER A 220 25.42 -5.52 4.52
CA SER A 220 25.41 -6.94 4.85
C SER A 220 24.47 -7.28 6.02
N THR A 221 24.51 -6.48 7.08
CA THR A 221 23.66 -6.69 8.28
C THR A 221 22.17 -6.60 7.95
N LEU A 222 21.76 -5.65 7.10
CA LEU A 222 20.35 -5.44 6.73
C LEU A 222 19.71 -6.63 6.01
N VAL A 223 20.50 -7.47 5.36
CA VAL A 223 20.01 -8.68 4.66
C VAL A 223 20.17 -9.97 5.47
N THR A 224 20.69 -9.91 6.70
CA THR A 224 20.75 -11.10 7.57
C THR A 224 19.35 -11.57 7.95
N LYS A 225 19.20 -12.88 8.24
CA LYS A 225 17.92 -13.47 8.64
C LYS A 225 17.32 -12.79 9.88
N GLU A 226 18.15 -12.55 10.87
CA GLU A 226 17.77 -11.96 12.15
C GLU A 226 17.22 -10.55 11.97
N VAL A 227 17.92 -9.72 11.18
CA VAL A 227 17.48 -8.33 10.93
C VAL A 227 16.25 -8.30 10.06
N GLN A 228 16.15 -9.14 9.03
CA GLN A 228 14.97 -9.24 8.18
C GLN A 228 13.72 -9.60 9.00
N VAL A 229 13.81 -10.52 9.95
CA VAL A 229 12.70 -10.85 10.85
C VAL A 229 12.41 -9.71 11.82
N ALA A 230 13.43 -9.24 12.57
CA ALA A 230 13.24 -8.26 13.63
C ALA A 230 12.72 -6.91 13.10
N PHE A 231 13.24 -6.45 11.95
CA PHE A 231 12.83 -5.21 11.30
C PHE A 231 11.37 -5.30 10.83
N ASN A 232 11.03 -6.36 10.09
CA ASN A 232 9.72 -6.47 9.45
C ASN A 232 8.59 -6.73 10.45
N LEU A 233 8.83 -7.47 11.53
CA LEU A 233 7.86 -7.63 12.62
C LEU A 233 7.50 -6.28 13.30
N LYS A 234 8.47 -5.36 13.42
CA LYS A 234 8.20 -4.03 13.99
C LYS A 234 7.60 -3.05 13.00
N LYS A 235 8.05 -3.12 11.74
CA LYS A 235 7.61 -2.22 10.68
C LYS A 235 6.20 -2.54 10.19
N GLY A 236 5.75 -3.81 10.31
CA GLY A 236 4.50 -4.30 9.74
C GLY A 236 4.62 -4.74 8.27
N SER A 237 5.82 -4.72 7.70
CA SER A 237 6.13 -5.09 6.31
C SER A 237 6.52 -6.57 6.19
N LEU A 238 6.75 -7.02 4.94
CA LEU A 238 7.17 -8.39 4.68
C LEU A 238 8.70 -8.47 4.52
N PRO A 239 9.35 -9.53 5.05
CA PRO A 239 10.76 -9.75 4.82
C PRO A 239 11.02 -10.13 3.37
N MET A 240 12.17 -9.69 2.86
CA MET A 240 12.63 -10.00 1.50
C MET A 240 13.18 -11.41 1.37
N ARG A 241 13.56 -12.06 2.49
CA ARG A 241 14.12 -13.42 2.49
C ARG A 241 13.01 -14.46 2.65
N ALA A 242 13.10 -15.55 1.82
CA ALA A 242 12.19 -16.69 1.93
C ALA A 242 12.60 -17.68 3.02
N ASP A 243 13.87 -17.66 3.43
CA ASP A 243 14.50 -18.64 4.32
C ASP A 243 14.60 -18.17 5.78
N VAL A 244 13.60 -17.39 6.23
CA VAL A 244 13.51 -16.83 7.58
C VAL A 244 12.42 -17.51 8.42
N ASP A 245 12.60 -17.54 9.74
CA ASP A 245 11.59 -18.02 10.68
C ASP A 245 10.55 -16.90 10.95
N LEU A 246 9.33 -17.13 10.50
CA LEU A 246 8.19 -16.23 10.66
C LEU A 246 7.13 -16.77 11.64
N SER A 247 7.53 -17.65 12.54
CA SER A 247 6.63 -18.18 13.58
C SER A 247 6.00 -17.09 14.45
N ALA A 248 6.71 -15.96 14.63
CA ALA A 248 6.22 -14.79 15.36
C ALA A 248 5.37 -13.82 14.50
N ALA A 249 5.14 -14.11 13.20
CA ALA A 249 4.33 -13.28 12.33
C ALA A 249 2.87 -13.26 12.80
N ASN A 250 2.27 -12.06 12.85
CA ASN A 250 0.84 -11.89 13.11
C ASN A 250 0.00 -12.31 11.88
N ASP A 251 -1.32 -12.35 12.04
CA ASP A 251 -2.21 -12.80 10.97
C ASP A 251 -2.17 -11.90 9.73
N CYS A 252 -1.92 -10.60 9.88
CA CYS A 252 -1.80 -9.69 8.74
C CYS A 252 -0.55 -10.00 7.91
N MET A 253 0.60 -10.18 8.56
CA MET A 253 1.83 -10.57 7.87
C MET A 253 1.69 -11.94 7.17
N LYS A 254 1.03 -12.92 7.82
CA LYS A 254 0.77 -14.25 7.22
C LYS A 254 -0.05 -14.12 5.94
N LYS A 255 -1.14 -13.32 5.95
CA LYS A 255 -1.93 -13.04 4.74
C LYS A 255 -1.08 -12.45 3.61
N GLY A 256 -0.20 -11.48 3.92
CA GLY A 256 0.71 -10.90 2.93
C GLY A 256 1.68 -11.92 2.35
N LEU A 257 2.24 -12.79 3.20
CA LEU A 257 3.16 -13.87 2.75
C LEU A 257 2.45 -14.89 1.86
N GLU A 258 1.22 -15.28 2.20
CA GLU A 258 0.41 -16.19 1.37
C GLU A 258 0.17 -15.62 -0.03
N ILE A 259 -0.11 -14.32 -0.15
CA ILE A 259 -0.28 -13.65 -1.45
C ILE A 259 1.06 -13.62 -2.21
N LEU A 260 2.16 -13.28 -1.52
CA LEU A 260 3.49 -13.22 -2.11
C LEU A 260 3.94 -14.59 -2.65
N ASP A 261 3.69 -15.66 -1.89
CA ASP A 261 4.02 -17.03 -2.28
C ASP A 261 3.15 -17.54 -3.44
N GLY A 262 1.89 -17.07 -3.53
CA GLY A 262 0.97 -17.37 -4.62
C GLY A 262 1.30 -16.70 -5.95
N SER A 263 2.13 -15.67 -5.97
CA SER A 263 2.72 -14.92 -7.10
C SER A 263 1.77 -14.29 -8.12
N THR A 264 0.54 -14.75 -8.29
CA THR A 264 -0.41 -14.27 -9.33
C THR A 264 -1.06 -12.93 -9.01
N ALA A 265 -1.05 -12.54 -7.75
CA ALA A 265 -1.64 -11.29 -7.25
C ALA A 265 -0.59 -10.21 -6.91
N VAL A 266 0.66 -10.41 -7.32
CA VAL A 266 1.77 -9.46 -7.14
C VAL A 266 1.94 -8.66 -8.44
N PHE A 267 1.97 -7.34 -8.33
CA PHE A 267 2.08 -6.44 -9.50
C PHE A 267 3.04 -5.27 -9.23
N PRO A 268 3.58 -4.63 -10.31
CA PRO A 268 4.46 -3.48 -10.16
C PRO A 268 3.77 -2.30 -9.48
N ASN A 269 4.53 -1.49 -8.74
CA ASN A 269 4.04 -0.22 -8.21
C ASN A 269 3.66 0.72 -9.37
N ASP A 270 2.66 1.59 -9.16
CA ASP A 270 2.16 2.55 -10.17
C ASP A 270 3.28 3.42 -10.76
N ILE A 271 4.23 3.89 -9.93
CA ILE A 271 5.40 4.66 -10.38
C ILE A 271 6.31 3.90 -11.36
N GLN A 272 6.20 2.57 -11.43
CA GLN A 272 6.92 1.73 -12.39
C GLN A 272 6.13 1.52 -13.70
N MET A 273 4.85 1.87 -13.71
CA MET A 273 3.94 1.63 -14.82
C MET A 273 3.60 2.88 -15.62
N ILE A 274 3.66 4.05 -14.99
CA ILE A 274 3.35 5.33 -15.64
C ILE A 274 4.41 6.37 -15.24
N ASP A 275 4.67 7.33 -16.11
CA ASP A 275 5.62 8.40 -15.83
C ASP A 275 5.16 9.28 -14.67
N ARG A 276 6.12 9.93 -14.01
CA ARG A 276 5.87 10.69 -12.77
C ARG A 276 4.92 11.87 -12.98
N ASP A 277 4.99 12.55 -14.12
CA ASP A 277 4.15 13.73 -14.37
C ASP A 277 2.69 13.33 -14.54
N SER A 278 2.44 12.26 -15.29
CA SER A 278 1.10 11.69 -15.44
C SER A 278 0.56 11.14 -14.12
N LEU A 279 1.40 10.48 -13.33
CA LEU A 279 1.02 10.01 -12.00
C LEU A 279 0.66 11.16 -11.05
N ASN A 280 1.40 12.27 -11.09
CA ASN A 280 1.06 13.46 -10.31
C ASN A 280 -0.30 14.03 -10.73
N GLN A 281 -0.58 14.13 -12.04
CA GLN A 281 -1.87 14.60 -12.55
C GLN A 281 -3.04 13.68 -12.12
N ILE A 282 -2.82 12.36 -12.09
CA ILE A 282 -3.80 11.39 -11.58
C ILE A 282 -4.06 11.64 -10.09
N ASN A 283 -3.01 11.81 -9.28
CA ASN A 283 -3.13 12.07 -7.85
C ASN A 283 -3.82 13.41 -7.55
N ASP A 284 -3.54 14.45 -8.34
CA ASP A 284 -4.21 15.75 -8.25
C ASP A 284 -5.70 15.62 -8.57
N LEU A 285 -6.04 14.89 -9.64
CA LEU A 285 -7.44 14.59 -9.99
C LEU A 285 -8.15 13.83 -8.85
N PHE A 286 -7.51 12.83 -8.25
CA PHE A 286 -8.09 12.07 -7.17
C PHE A 286 -8.31 12.94 -5.93
N THR A 287 -7.35 13.81 -5.62
CA THR A 287 -7.47 14.77 -4.51
C THR A 287 -8.62 15.75 -4.77
N GLU A 288 -8.70 16.31 -5.98
CA GLU A 288 -9.81 17.18 -6.40
C GLU A 288 -11.15 16.45 -6.29
N PHE A 289 -11.25 15.23 -6.83
CA PHE A 289 -12.47 14.45 -6.84
C PHE A 289 -12.96 14.11 -5.43
N MET A 290 -12.07 13.69 -4.55
CA MET A 290 -12.42 13.34 -3.18
C MET A 290 -12.77 14.57 -2.32
N ALA A 291 -12.24 15.74 -2.65
CA ALA A 291 -12.53 16.99 -1.95
C ALA A 291 -13.79 17.72 -2.49
N ASN A 292 -14.20 17.45 -3.73
CA ASN A 292 -15.31 18.17 -4.40
C ASN A 292 -16.56 17.29 -4.54
N PRO A 293 -17.55 17.42 -3.67
CA PRO A 293 -18.78 16.63 -3.74
C PRO A 293 -19.61 16.89 -5.02
N ASP A 294 -19.42 18.02 -5.69
CA ASP A 294 -20.17 18.41 -6.88
C ASP A 294 -19.58 17.80 -8.18
N MET A 295 -18.34 17.27 -8.15
CA MET A 295 -17.77 16.59 -9.31
C MET A 295 -18.47 15.25 -9.52
N ALA A 296 -19.11 15.06 -10.67
CA ALA A 296 -19.74 13.80 -11.00
C ALA A 296 -18.69 12.69 -11.23
N ALA A 297 -19.04 11.45 -10.89
CA ALA A 297 -18.17 10.28 -11.11
C ALA A 297 -17.77 10.13 -12.58
N ALA A 298 -18.70 10.38 -13.51
CA ALA A 298 -18.44 10.33 -14.95
C ALA A 298 -17.45 11.39 -15.42
N ASP A 299 -17.50 12.61 -14.83
CA ASP A 299 -16.54 13.67 -15.16
C ASP A 299 -15.14 13.35 -14.65
N ALA A 300 -15.03 12.78 -13.45
CA ALA A 300 -13.76 12.31 -12.90
C ALA A 300 -13.15 11.18 -13.76
N GLN A 301 -13.97 10.20 -14.17
CA GLN A 301 -13.53 9.14 -15.09
C GLN A 301 -13.05 9.73 -16.43
N ALA A 302 -13.79 10.67 -17.02
CA ALA A 302 -13.40 11.29 -18.30
C ALA A 302 -12.05 12.03 -18.19
N LYS A 303 -11.84 12.78 -17.09
CA LYS A 303 -10.55 13.43 -16.80
C LYS A 303 -9.43 12.38 -16.64
N PHE A 304 -9.68 11.29 -15.92
CA PHE A 304 -8.73 10.20 -15.75
C PHE A 304 -8.32 9.60 -17.09
N VAL A 305 -9.30 9.28 -17.96
CA VAL A 305 -9.05 8.77 -19.33
C VAL A 305 -8.15 9.73 -20.12
N SER A 306 -8.43 11.04 -20.05
CA SER A 306 -7.65 12.06 -20.76
C SER A 306 -6.19 12.10 -20.29
N ILE A 307 -5.93 11.91 -18.99
CA ILE A 307 -4.56 11.85 -18.43
C ILE A 307 -3.86 10.58 -18.92
N ILE A 308 -4.54 9.42 -18.88
CA ILE A 308 -3.98 8.14 -19.37
C ILE A 308 -3.66 8.23 -20.87
N GLU A 309 -4.53 8.87 -21.68
CA GLU A 309 -4.30 9.07 -23.12
C GLU A 309 -3.07 9.95 -23.41
N ALA A 310 -2.89 11.00 -22.61
CA ALA A 310 -1.77 11.94 -22.77
C ALA A 310 -0.43 11.40 -22.22
N ALA A 311 -0.46 10.35 -21.40
CA ALA A 311 0.73 9.79 -20.77
C ALA A 311 1.69 9.17 -21.81
N PRO A 312 3.01 9.45 -21.74
CA PRO A 312 4.01 8.80 -22.58
C PRO A 312 3.96 7.28 -22.48
N LYS A 313 4.23 6.61 -23.63
CA LYS A 313 4.32 5.13 -23.70
C LYS A 313 5.72 4.66 -23.35
#